data_c1e876c5671425920d8f8cc9ac8b5b9e
#
_entry.id   c1e876c5671425920d8f8cc9ac8b5b9e
#
_cell.length_a   1.000
_cell.length_b   1.000
_cell.length_c   1.000
_cell.angle_alpha   90.00
_cell.angle_beta   90.00
_cell.angle_gamma   90.00
#
_symmetry.space_group_name_H-M   'P 1'
#
loop_
_entity.id
_entity.type
_entity.pdbx_description
1 polymer ?
#
loop_
_entity_poly.entity_id
_entity_poly.type
_entity_poly.pdbx_seq_one_letter_code
_entity_poly.pdbx_strand_id
1 'polypeptide(L)'
;MRMGKKYYAFIGLFLWSCAILNAQQSDSVRLQNTDTVPSVELSRVVVKPVAGGTPFVIGEIFIAGNKRTKSYIVARELPFKTGDSVYLPDLVKGFEIARQQLMNTKLFNEAIVALKSFRGNAVDIVIQVKERWYIFPLPHLKPIDRNLSEWAKQGYGLDRVNYGFKFTHYNFTGRNDKLRLWLITGYSRQIEFQYDQPYADKSLKHGYKIGFQYSKNKEVNYNTLDNQQQFVDSLNDGIRRWRGSIEYTYRPGLRTFHGISIGLTNEQVDSGIVVLNPKYFNNGKTSVTYPEISYSLNYFNVDYIPFPLKGWQGEFSFLKRGIHADMNMWQVAGKINLNYEVAQKTYFGWSGQGVLRFPFEQPYINQRMFGYNDFYLRGLEKYVIDGVGGLLSRQTLRRELFRFSIPTYLKSKSHDRIPFRIYARTFGDLGYNYSKNTYTNNLTNRMLYTAGAGVDIVTFYDFILRFDYSFNQLGENGLFLHIKGDF
;
A
#
# COMPACT_ATOMS: atom_id res chain seq x y z
N MET A 1 25.32 -29.14 23.76
CA MET A 1 26.00 -28.67 22.58
C MET A 1 25.54 -29.47 21.37
N ARG A 2 24.39 -29.15 20.80
CA ARG A 2 23.85 -29.72 19.55
C ARG A 2 22.97 -28.67 18.86
N MET A 3 23.63 -27.63 18.35
CA MET A 3 23.00 -26.55 17.55
C MET A 3 23.65 -26.55 16.16
N GLY A 4 23.42 -27.49 15.32
CA GLY A 4 24.19 -27.51 14.07
C GLY A 4 23.46 -27.94 12.81
N LYS A 5 22.27 -28.52 12.88
CA LYS A 5 21.67 -29.12 11.69
C LYS A 5 20.46 -28.41 11.09
N LYS A 6 19.82 -27.50 11.83
CA LYS A 6 18.63 -26.79 11.35
C LYS A 6 18.92 -25.53 10.50
N TYR A 7 20.10 -24.95 10.63
CA TYR A 7 20.48 -23.73 9.89
C TYR A 7 20.91 -23.98 8.44
N TYR A 8 21.46 -25.14 8.14
CA TYR A 8 21.91 -25.48 6.79
C TYR A 8 20.76 -25.71 5.80
N ALA A 9 19.59 -26.11 6.26
CA ALA A 9 18.42 -26.28 5.39
C ALA A 9 17.86 -24.94 4.88
N PHE A 10 17.97 -23.88 5.67
CA PHE A 10 17.48 -22.54 5.30
C PHE A 10 18.40 -21.83 4.31
N ILE A 11 19.71 -21.98 4.47
CA ILE A 11 20.72 -21.45 3.54
C ILE A 11 20.69 -22.25 2.22
N GLY A 12 20.44 -23.54 2.29
CA GLY A 12 20.33 -24.42 1.11
C GLY A 12 19.15 -24.07 0.20
N LEU A 13 18.00 -23.68 0.72
CA LEU A 13 16.84 -23.27 -0.09
C LEU A 13 17.08 -21.93 -0.81
N PHE A 14 17.82 -21.02 -0.19
CA PHE A 14 18.17 -19.73 -0.81
C PHE A 14 19.26 -19.87 -1.88
N LEU A 15 20.23 -20.77 -1.69
CA LEU A 15 21.26 -21.07 -2.68
C LEU A 15 20.75 -21.97 -3.81
N TRP A 16 19.75 -22.81 -3.56
CA TRP A 16 19.17 -23.67 -4.58
C TRP A 16 18.31 -22.88 -5.59
N SER A 17 17.67 -21.79 -5.15
CA SER A 17 16.97 -20.87 -6.07
C SER A 17 17.94 -20.13 -7.01
N CYS A 18 19.19 -19.90 -6.59
CA CYS A 18 20.25 -19.34 -7.43
C CYS A 18 20.89 -20.38 -8.39
N ALA A 19 20.94 -21.64 -7.97
CA ALA A 19 21.53 -22.72 -8.79
C ALA A 19 20.63 -23.15 -9.96
N ILE A 20 19.31 -23.02 -9.83
CA ILE A 20 18.36 -23.32 -10.92
C ILE A 20 18.46 -22.29 -12.05
N LEU A 21 18.96 -21.07 -11.78
CA LEU A 21 19.17 -20.03 -12.78
C LEU A 21 20.35 -20.30 -13.73
N ASN A 22 21.30 -21.16 -13.35
CA ASN A 22 22.46 -21.50 -14.17
C ASN A 22 22.33 -22.79 -14.98
N ALA A 23 21.25 -23.57 -14.80
CA ALA A 23 21.10 -24.89 -15.48
C ALA A 23 20.23 -24.86 -16.75
N GLN A 24 19.76 -23.68 -17.19
CA GLN A 24 18.93 -23.54 -18.40
C GLN A 24 19.65 -22.89 -19.59
N GLN A 25 20.96 -23.01 -19.69
CA GLN A 25 21.73 -22.52 -20.83
C GLN A 25 22.45 -23.67 -21.55
N SER A 26 21.70 -24.68 -21.96
CA SER A 26 22.07 -25.59 -23.06
C SER A 26 20.91 -26.56 -23.30
N ASP A 27 20.16 -26.32 -24.37
CA ASP A 27 19.75 -27.33 -25.35
C ASP A 27 18.74 -26.70 -26.31
N SER A 28 19.25 -26.33 -27.45
CA SER A 28 18.47 -25.96 -28.63
C SER A 28 18.03 -27.23 -29.35
N VAL A 29 16.79 -27.64 -29.17
CA VAL A 29 16.15 -28.61 -30.07
C VAL A 29 15.33 -27.85 -31.09
N ARG A 30 15.80 -27.99 -32.37
CA ARG A 30 15.06 -27.60 -33.58
C ARG A 30 13.75 -28.41 -33.66
N LEU A 31 12.64 -27.73 -33.74
CA LEU A 31 11.43 -28.26 -34.36
C LEU A 31 11.04 -27.31 -35.51
N GLN A 32 11.24 -27.83 -36.72
CA GLN A 32 10.61 -27.33 -37.94
C GLN A 32 9.09 -27.63 -37.81
N ASN A 33 8.27 -26.63 -37.97
CA ASN A 33 7.02 -26.78 -38.72
C ASN A 33 6.54 -25.45 -39.27
N THR A 34 6.32 -25.47 -40.53
CA THR A 34 5.70 -24.56 -41.44
C THR A 34 4.29 -24.23 -41.05
N ASP A 35 3.99 -22.93 -40.87
CA ASP A 35 2.78 -22.27 -41.41
C ASP A 35 3.02 -20.75 -41.43
N THR A 36 3.03 -20.22 -42.65
CA THR A 36 3.34 -18.84 -42.99
C THR A 36 2.20 -17.91 -42.67
N VAL A 37 2.39 -17.09 -41.61
CA VAL A 37 1.77 -15.79 -41.50
C VAL A 37 2.87 -14.74 -41.63
N PRO A 38 2.76 -13.71 -42.49
CA PRO A 38 3.85 -12.76 -42.66
C PRO A 38 4.01 -11.96 -41.38
N SER A 39 5.00 -12.36 -40.59
CA SER A 39 5.54 -11.55 -39.51
C SER A 39 6.29 -10.39 -40.15
N VAL A 40 5.76 -9.18 -40.00
CA VAL A 40 6.56 -7.98 -40.19
C VAL A 40 7.70 -8.06 -39.18
N GLU A 41 8.88 -8.44 -39.63
CA GLU A 41 10.11 -8.27 -38.87
C GLU A 41 10.28 -6.78 -38.57
N LEU A 42 9.90 -6.37 -37.37
CA LEU A 42 10.44 -5.17 -36.75
C LEU A 42 11.93 -5.46 -36.51
N SER A 43 12.76 -5.20 -37.56
CA SER A 43 14.18 -5.10 -37.43
C SER A 43 14.48 -4.27 -36.17
N ARG A 44 15.20 -4.84 -35.21
CA ARG A 44 15.80 -4.10 -34.12
C ARG A 44 16.69 -3.02 -34.73
N VAL A 45 16.13 -1.83 -34.93
CA VAL A 45 16.94 -0.65 -35.18
C VAL A 45 17.70 -0.40 -33.89
N VAL A 46 18.95 -0.85 -33.86
CA VAL A 46 19.93 -0.40 -32.88
C VAL A 46 20.17 1.07 -33.22
N VAL A 47 19.39 1.95 -32.65
CA VAL A 47 19.65 3.39 -32.75
C VAL A 47 20.90 3.65 -31.92
N LYS A 48 22.05 3.67 -32.60
CA LYS A 48 23.26 4.31 -32.05
C LYS A 48 22.83 5.75 -31.69
N PRO A 49 23.19 6.25 -30.51
CA PRO A 49 22.91 7.64 -30.17
C PRO A 49 23.63 8.49 -31.23
N VAL A 50 22.88 9.12 -32.12
CA VAL A 50 23.38 10.14 -33.02
C VAL A 50 23.54 11.38 -32.15
N ALA A 51 24.73 11.61 -31.66
CA ALA A 51 25.10 12.87 -31.05
C ALA A 51 25.00 13.93 -32.16
N GLY A 52 23.97 14.80 -32.12
CA GLY A 52 23.85 15.92 -33.04
C GLY A 52 22.55 16.03 -33.85
N GLY A 53 21.48 15.30 -33.48
CA GLY A 53 20.15 15.54 -34.08
C GLY A 53 19.58 16.89 -33.67
N THR A 54 18.83 17.56 -34.57
CA THR A 54 18.10 18.79 -34.25
C THR A 54 17.02 18.45 -33.22
N PRO A 55 16.91 19.21 -32.11
CA PRO A 55 15.87 18.98 -31.13
C PRO A 55 14.49 19.30 -31.73
N PHE A 56 13.50 18.52 -31.38
CA PHE A 56 12.11 18.78 -31.70
C PHE A 56 11.50 19.71 -30.65
N VAL A 57 10.61 20.60 -31.08
CA VAL A 57 9.82 21.45 -30.20
C VAL A 57 8.47 20.77 -29.98
N ILE A 58 8.04 20.62 -28.73
CA ILE A 58 6.70 20.11 -28.42
C ILE A 58 5.67 21.16 -28.83
N GLY A 59 4.85 20.80 -29.83
CA GLY A 59 3.77 21.60 -30.34
C GLY A 59 2.51 21.49 -29.46
N GLU A 60 1.40 21.10 -30.06
CA GLU A 60 0.14 20.96 -29.34
C GLU A 60 0.04 19.59 -28.63
N ILE A 61 -0.55 19.61 -27.42
CA ILE A 61 -0.85 18.41 -26.64
C ILE A 61 -2.36 18.19 -26.62
N PHE A 62 -2.81 17.16 -27.34
CA PHE A 62 -4.21 16.79 -27.45
C PHE A 62 -4.57 15.78 -26.37
N ILE A 63 -5.57 16.07 -25.54
CA ILE A 63 -6.05 15.19 -24.48
C ILE A 63 -7.47 14.73 -24.84
N ALA A 64 -7.68 13.41 -24.83
CA ALA A 64 -8.94 12.80 -25.18
C ALA A 64 -9.32 11.67 -24.22
N GLY A 65 -10.62 11.43 -24.02
CA GLY A 65 -11.15 10.35 -23.17
C GLY A 65 -11.38 10.74 -21.70
N ASN A 66 -10.96 11.93 -21.29
CA ASN A 66 -11.16 12.48 -19.96
C ASN A 66 -12.54 13.15 -19.82
N LYS A 67 -13.58 12.35 -19.61
CA LYS A 67 -14.97 12.85 -19.52
C LYS A 67 -15.23 13.66 -18.25
N ARG A 68 -14.75 13.18 -17.09
CA ARG A 68 -14.91 13.83 -15.79
C ARG A 68 -13.64 14.55 -15.35
N THR A 69 -12.50 13.92 -15.54
CA THR A 69 -11.19 14.49 -15.16
C THR A 69 -10.91 15.74 -15.98
N LYS A 70 -10.58 16.83 -15.32
CA LYS A 70 -10.22 18.08 -15.98
C LYS A 70 -8.91 17.92 -16.76
N SER A 71 -8.82 18.48 -17.97
CA SER A 71 -7.65 18.35 -18.84
C SER A 71 -6.36 18.85 -18.19
N TYR A 72 -6.43 19.91 -17.37
CA TYR A 72 -5.26 20.43 -16.68
C TYR A 72 -4.72 19.49 -15.59
N ILE A 73 -5.56 18.55 -15.05
CA ILE A 73 -5.12 17.48 -14.14
C ILE A 73 -4.32 16.43 -14.90
N VAL A 74 -4.73 16.09 -16.13
CA VAL A 74 -3.98 15.21 -17.02
C VAL A 74 -2.64 15.86 -17.40
N ALA A 75 -2.68 17.12 -17.84
CA ALA A 75 -1.49 17.88 -18.24
C ALA A 75 -0.47 18.05 -17.12
N ARG A 76 -0.92 18.14 -15.87
CA ARG A 76 -0.05 18.24 -14.69
C ARG A 76 0.85 17.01 -14.52
N GLU A 77 0.42 15.84 -14.93
CA GLU A 77 1.17 14.59 -14.78
C GLU A 77 2.21 14.36 -15.89
N LEU A 78 2.32 15.28 -16.83
CA LEU A 78 3.28 15.18 -17.93
C LEU A 78 4.66 15.68 -17.52
N PRO A 79 5.74 15.01 -17.90
CA PRO A 79 7.11 15.46 -17.68
C PRO A 79 7.57 16.53 -18.69
N PHE A 80 6.69 16.95 -19.60
CA PHE A 80 6.96 17.92 -20.68
C PHE A 80 5.77 18.85 -20.89
N LYS A 81 6.01 20.00 -21.53
CA LYS A 81 5.02 21.03 -21.86
C LYS A 81 5.16 21.48 -23.30
N THR A 82 4.11 22.12 -23.83
CA THR A 82 4.18 22.86 -25.10
C THR A 82 5.30 23.88 -25.06
N GLY A 83 6.12 23.93 -26.10
CA GLY A 83 7.29 24.79 -26.25
C GLY A 83 8.61 24.18 -25.75
N ASP A 84 8.60 23.05 -25.03
CA ASP A 84 9.82 22.38 -24.61
C ASP A 84 10.60 21.83 -25.82
N SER A 85 11.92 21.99 -25.80
CA SER A 85 12.81 21.40 -26.81
C SER A 85 13.35 20.07 -26.30
N VAL A 86 13.15 18.99 -27.05
CA VAL A 86 13.50 17.63 -26.65
C VAL A 86 14.15 16.85 -27.80
N TYR A 87 15.10 15.98 -27.48
CA TYR A 87 15.61 15.01 -28.44
C TYR A 87 14.69 13.78 -28.53
N LEU A 88 14.69 13.11 -29.66
CA LEU A 88 13.78 11.97 -29.91
C LEU A 88 13.90 10.86 -28.85
N PRO A 89 15.09 10.44 -28.39
CA PRO A 89 15.21 9.46 -27.32
C PRO A 89 14.60 9.89 -25.99
N ASP A 90 14.75 11.20 -25.64
CA ASP A 90 14.17 11.76 -24.41
C ASP A 90 12.65 11.90 -24.52
N LEU A 91 12.13 12.18 -25.72
CA LEU A 91 10.69 12.20 -25.98
C LEU A 91 10.06 10.83 -25.75
N VAL A 92 10.67 9.75 -26.27
CA VAL A 92 10.19 8.37 -26.06
C VAL A 92 10.19 8.01 -24.57
N LYS A 93 11.26 8.35 -23.86
CA LYS A 93 11.33 8.19 -22.39
C LYS A 93 10.29 9.06 -21.67
N GLY A 94 10.06 10.27 -22.15
CA GLY A 94 9.02 11.16 -21.66
C GLY A 94 7.62 10.58 -21.79
N PHE A 95 7.31 9.89 -22.90
CA PHE A 95 6.02 9.23 -23.09
C PHE A 95 5.79 8.10 -22.07
N GLU A 96 6.81 7.29 -21.81
CA GLU A 96 6.69 6.22 -20.83
C GLU A 96 6.51 6.78 -19.42
N ILE A 97 7.26 7.83 -19.05
CA ILE A 97 7.09 8.53 -17.75
C ILE A 97 5.69 9.12 -17.66
N ALA A 98 5.19 9.79 -18.69
CA ALA A 98 3.85 10.36 -18.71
C ALA A 98 2.78 9.28 -18.51
N ARG A 99 2.90 8.16 -19.23
CA ARG A 99 2.00 7.01 -19.10
C ARG A 99 2.01 6.47 -17.65
N GLN A 100 3.19 6.27 -17.07
CA GLN A 100 3.33 5.80 -15.69
C GLN A 100 2.71 6.78 -14.68
N GLN A 101 2.96 8.09 -14.82
CA GLN A 101 2.39 9.10 -13.93
C GLN A 101 0.87 9.13 -14.03
N LEU A 102 0.31 9.10 -15.24
CA LEU A 102 -1.14 9.05 -15.45
C LEU A 102 -1.76 7.80 -14.80
N MET A 103 -1.17 6.62 -14.99
CA MET A 103 -1.65 5.39 -14.35
C MET A 103 -1.50 5.44 -12.82
N ASN A 104 -0.46 6.07 -12.31
CA ASN A 104 -0.23 6.24 -10.86
C ASN A 104 -1.19 7.23 -10.18
N THR A 105 -1.91 8.06 -10.95
CA THR A 105 -3.03 8.85 -10.40
C THR A 105 -4.20 7.99 -9.94
N LYS A 106 -4.30 6.75 -10.41
CA LYS A 106 -5.44 5.84 -10.21
C LYS A 106 -6.76 6.36 -10.80
N LEU A 107 -6.71 7.35 -11.70
CA LEU A 107 -7.88 7.89 -12.38
C LEU A 107 -8.25 7.09 -13.64
N PHE A 108 -7.30 6.34 -14.19
CA PHE A 108 -7.43 5.72 -15.49
C PHE A 108 -7.23 4.20 -15.44
N ASN A 109 -8.00 3.47 -16.27
CA ASN A 109 -7.78 2.05 -16.55
C ASN A 109 -6.70 1.87 -17.61
N GLU A 110 -6.58 2.86 -18.51
CA GLU A 110 -5.60 2.86 -19.60
C GLU A 110 -5.17 4.30 -19.90
N ALA A 111 -3.90 4.50 -20.20
CA ALA A 111 -3.35 5.75 -20.68
C ALA A 111 -2.37 5.44 -21.82
N ILE A 112 -2.60 6.06 -22.98
CA ILE A 112 -1.76 5.99 -24.17
C ILE A 112 -1.20 7.38 -24.40
N VAL A 113 0.12 7.49 -24.53
CA VAL A 113 0.83 8.72 -24.89
C VAL A 113 1.60 8.43 -26.16
N ALA A 114 1.29 9.14 -27.20
CA ALA A 114 1.84 8.88 -28.53
C ALA A 114 2.08 10.17 -29.31
N LEU A 115 2.92 10.07 -30.30
CA LEU A 115 3.10 11.12 -31.30
C LEU A 115 1.86 11.14 -32.19
N LYS A 116 1.31 12.34 -32.44
CA LYS A 116 0.18 12.57 -33.33
C LYS A 116 0.63 12.96 -34.73
N SER A 117 1.50 13.96 -34.83
CA SER A 117 1.97 14.50 -36.11
C SER A 117 3.30 15.25 -35.97
N PHE A 118 3.99 15.39 -37.08
CA PHE A 118 5.14 16.28 -37.24
C PHE A 118 4.73 17.51 -38.07
N ARG A 119 5.11 18.69 -37.64
CA ARG A 119 4.99 19.96 -38.38
C ARG A 119 6.37 20.61 -38.47
N GLY A 120 7.15 20.20 -39.49
CA GLY A 120 8.54 20.59 -39.57
C GLY A 120 9.34 20.08 -38.38
N ASN A 121 9.88 20.98 -37.54
CA ASN A 121 10.61 20.63 -36.34
C ASN A 121 9.73 20.56 -35.08
N ALA A 122 8.43 20.78 -35.19
CA ALA A 122 7.47 20.66 -34.10
C ALA A 122 6.80 19.29 -34.12
N VAL A 123 6.59 18.71 -32.92
CA VAL A 123 5.91 17.44 -32.71
C VAL A 123 4.63 17.66 -31.90
N ASP A 124 3.51 17.20 -32.42
CA ASP A 124 2.24 17.19 -31.72
C ASP A 124 2.05 15.86 -31.01
N ILE A 125 1.54 15.92 -29.78
CA ILE A 125 1.38 14.74 -28.91
C ILE A 125 -0.11 14.48 -28.68
N VAL A 126 -0.50 13.21 -28.69
CA VAL A 126 -1.85 12.80 -28.28
C VAL A 126 -1.78 11.97 -27.01
N ILE A 127 -2.65 12.30 -26.06
CA ILE A 127 -2.87 11.59 -24.82
C ILE A 127 -4.30 11.08 -24.82
N GLN A 128 -4.45 9.77 -24.89
CA GLN A 128 -5.74 9.12 -24.84
C GLN A 128 -5.87 8.34 -23.53
N VAL A 129 -6.92 8.64 -22.76
CA VAL A 129 -7.16 8.00 -21.46
C VAL A 129 -8.53 7.30 -21.45
N LYS A 130 -8.63 6.23 -20.65
CA LYS A 130 -9.89 5.59 -20.30
C LYS A 130 -10.10 5.72 -18.81
N GLU A 131 -11.09 6.49 -18.40
CA GLU A 131 -11.39 6.74 -17.00
C GLU A 131 -11.87 5.49 -16.28
N ARG A 132 -11.54 5.39 -14.98
CA ARG A 132 -12.07 4.38 -14.07
C ARG A 132 -13.50 4.74 -13.66
N TRP A 133 -14.16 3.80 -13.01
CA TRP A 133 -15.34 4.10 -12.24
C TRP A 133 -14.91 4.82 -10.95
N TYR A 134 -15.64 5.85 -10.56
CA TYR A 134 -15.24 6.70 -9.44
C TYR A 134 -16.13 6.58 -8.21
N ILE A 135 -17.31 5.98 -8.32
CA ILE A 135 -18.32 5.94 -7.26
C ILE A 135 -18.44 4.52 -6.72
N PHE A 136 -18.11 4.31 -5.46
CA PHE A 136 -18.13 3.00 -4.80
C PHE A 136 -19.06 3.04 -3.58
N PRO A 137 -20.38 2.78 -3.76
CA PRO A 137 -21.33 2.62 -2.67
C PRO A 137 -21.32 1.16 -2.20
N LEU A 138 -20.45 0.82 -1.27
CA LEU A 138 -20.27 -0.56 -0.82
C LEU A 138 -21.09 -0.82 0.44
N PRO A 139 -22.03 -1.77 0.44
CA PRO A 139 -22.63 -2.27 1.65
C PRO A 139 -21.55 -2.93 2.52
N HIS A 140 -21.59 -2.69 3.81
CA HIS A 140 -20.70 -3.31 4.78
C HIS A 140 -21.49 -4.31 5.62
N LEU A 141 -21.06 -5.56 5.59
CA LEU A 141 -21.58 -6.62 6.44
C LEU A 141 -20.38 -7.49 6.86
N LYS A 142 -20.04 -7.45 8.14
CA LYS A 142 -18.87 -8.17 8.63
C LYS A 142 -19.13 -8.69 10.05
N PRO A 143 -19.10 -10.02 10.28
CA PRO A 143 -18.99 -10.55 11.63
C PRO A 143 -17.74 -10.03 12.33
N ILE A 144 -17.81 -9.84 13.64
CA ILE A 144 -16.66 -9.40 14.44
C ILE A 144 -15.66 -10.51 14.67
N ASP A 145 -16.14 -11.73 14.61
CA ASP A 145 -15.35 -12.93 14.83
C ASP A 145 -14.29 -13.09 13.72
N ARG A 146 -13.15 -13.68 14.06
CA ARG A 146 -11.98 -13.80 13.16
C ARG A 146 -12.29 -14.53 11.86
N ASN A 147 -13.26 -15.45 11.88
CA ASN A 147 -13.70 -16.19 10.72
C ASN A 147 -15.15 -16.66 10.89
N LEU A 148 -15.75 -17.10 9.79
CA LEU A 148 -17.13 -17.57 9.77
C LEU A 148 -17.37 -18.79 10.67
N SER A 149 -16.35 -19.64 10.89
CA SER A 149 -16.46 -20.82 11.74
C SER A 149 -16.57 -20.44 13.22
N GLU A 150 -15.87 -19.41 13.67
CA GLU A 150 -16.00 -18.90 15.04
C GLU A 150 -17.36 -18.23 15.24
N TRP A 151 -17.84 -17.46 14.27
CA TRP A 151 -19.18 -16.89 14.30
C TRP A 151 -20.27 -17.95 14.33
N ALA A 152 -20.09 -19.05 13.56
CA ALA A 152 -20.99 -20.20 13.58
C ALA A 152 -21.06 -20.87 14.95
N LYS A 153 -19.92 -21.09 15.62
CA LYS A 153 -19.84 -21.63 16.98
C LYS A 153 -20.60 -20.78 18.01
N GLN A 154 -20.68 -19.48 17.76
CA GLN A 154 -21.38 -18.51 18.59
C GLN A 154 -22.89 -18.37 18.22
N GLY A 155 -23.42 -19.27 17.36
CA GLY A 155 -24.83 -19.31 17.02
C GLY A 155 -25.28 -18.33 15.95
N TYR A 156 -24.37 -17.77 15.13
CA TYR A 156 -24.67 -16.80 14.06
C TYR A 156 -25.39 -15.54 14.56
N GLY A 157 -25.13 -15.09 15.79
CA GLY A 157 -25.79 -13.95 16.40
C GLY A 157 -25.61 -12.68 15.57
N LEU A 158 -26.70 -12.00 15.21
CA LEU A 158 -26.67 -10.71 14.49
C LEU A 158 -26.16 -9.56 15.37
N ASP A 159 -26.23 -9.73 16.68
CA ASP A 159 -25.64 -8.85 17.68
C ASP A 159 -24.10 -8.77 17.58
N ARG A 160 -23.48 -9.81 16.97
CA ARG A 160 -22.04 -9.90 16.68
C ARG A 160 -21.69 -9.55 15.23
N VAL A 161 -22.48 -8.74 14.55
CA VAL A 161 -22.26 -8.29 13.18
C VAL A 161 -22.16 -6.78 13.09
N ASN A 162 -21.17 -6.28 12.38
CA ASN A 162 -21.11 -4.91 11.93
C ASN A 162 -21.76 -4.79 10.56
N TYR A 163 -22.69 -3.88 10.41
CA TYR A 163 -23.37 -3.60 9.15
C TYR A 163 -23.45 -2.11 8.89
N GLY A 164 -23.60 -1.75 7.62
CA GLY A 164 -23.66 -0.34 7.26
C GLY A 164 -23.31 -0.08 5.80
N PHE A 165 -22.75 1.08 5.58
CA PHE A 165 -22.49 1.58 4.25
C PHE A 165 -21.16 2.32 4.20
N LYS A 166 -20.35 2.00 3.19
CA LYS A 166 -19.09 2.67 2.88
C LYS A 166 -19.20 3.33 1.53
N PHE A 167 -19.32 4.64 1.51
CA PHE A 167 -19.33 5.43 0.30
C PHE A 167 -17.97 6.05 0.05
N THR A 168 -17.41 5.81 -1.13
CA THR A 168 -16.19 6.45 -1.61
C THR A 168 -16.42 6.98 -3.02
N HIS A 169 -16.16 8.28 -3.22
CA HIS A 169 -16.22 8.92 -4.51
C HIS A 169 -14.85 9.50 -4.85
N TYR A 170 -14.15 8.82 -5.76
CA TYR A 170 -12.90 9.31 -6.34
C TYR A 170 -13.20 10.35 -7.39
N ASN A 171 -12.30 11.32 -7.57
CA ASN A 171 -12.42 12.36 -8.57
C ASN A 171 -13.78 13.10 -8.52
N PHE A 172 -14.16 13.48 -7.30
CA PHE A 172 -15.50 14.01 -6.98
C PHE A 172 -15.86 15.27 -7.77
N THR A 173 -14.91 16.19 -7.92
CA THR A 173 -15.09 17.41 -8.75
C THR A 173 -14.35 17.35 -10.09
N GLY A 174 -13.67 16.24 -10.40
CA GLY A 174 -12.81 16.08 -11.57
C GLY A 174 -11.38 16.59 -11.38
N ARG A 175 -10.99 16.93 -10.15
CA ARG A 175 -9.68 17.48 -9.78
C ARG A 175 -8.81 16.46 -9.03
N ASN A 176 -9.08 15.16 -9.20
CA ASN A 176 -8.44 14.06 -8.47
C ASN A 176 -8.70 14.10 -6.96
N ASP A 177 -9.79 14.73 -6.57
CA ASP A 177 -10.24 14.84 -5.19
C ASP A 177 -11.01 13.58 -4.76
N LYS A 178 -11.07 13.32 -3.46
CA LYS A 178 -11.69 12.12 -2.92
C LYS A 178 -12.61 12.46 -1.75
N LEU A 179 -13.85 12.00 -1.85
CA LEU A 179 -14.83 12.06 -0.77
C LEU A 179 -15.05 10.66 -0.20
N ARG A 180 -14.97 10.51 1.12
CA ARG A 180 -15.25 9.27 1.83
C ARG A 180 -16.27 9.54 2.92
N LEU A 181 -17.30 8.69 2.99
CA LEU A 181 -18.29 8.68 4.06
C LEU A 181 -18.57 7.22 4.43
N TRP A 182 -18.23 6.83 5.65
CA TRP A 182 -18.50 5.51 6.18
C TRP A 182 -19.45 5.61 7.37
N LEU A 183 -20.51 4.83 7.32
CA LEU A 183 -21.52 4.74 8.37
C LEU A 183 -21.69 3.26 8.71
N ILE A 184 -21.11 2.82 9.81
CA ILE A 184 -21.15 1.44 10.28
C ILE A 184 -21.78 1.39 11.64
N THR A 185 -22.64 0.43 11.88
CA THR A 185 -23.31 0.18 13.15
C THR A 185 -23.40 -1.33 13.42
N GLY A 186 -24.09 -1.71 14.48
CA GLY A 186 -24.18 -3.08 14.97
C GLY A 186 -23.35 -3.26 16.24
N TYR A 187 -22.51 -4.26 16.29
CA TYR A 187 -21.63 -4.50 17.44
C TYR A 187 -20.70 -3.33 17.74
N SER A 188 -20.09 -2.75 16.71
CA SER A 188 -19.30 -1.52 16.79
C SER A 188 -20.02 -0.40 16.04
N ARG A 189 -19.75 0.84 16.40
CA ARG A 189 -20.20 2.00 15.65
C ARG A 189 -19.00 2.75 15.10
N GLN A 190 -19.07 3.13 13.81
CA GLN A 190 -18.06 3.95 13.17
C GLN A 190 -18.72 4.93 12.23
N ILE A 191 -18.38 6.19 12.39
CA ILE A 191 -18.72 7.28 11.46
C ILE A 191 -17.41 7.87 11.02
N GLU A 192 -17.17 7.91 9.70
CA GLU A 192 -15.97 8.51 9.13
C GLU A 192 -16.38 9.44 7.99
N PHE A 193 -15.89 10.65 8.04
CA PHE A 193 -15.94 11.62 6.96
C PHE A 193 -14.53 12.04 6.60
N GLN A 194 -14.19 12.01 5.31
CA GLN A 194 -12.93 12.53 4.81
C GLN A 194 -13.13 13.17 3.45
N TYR A 195 -12.60 14.37 3.28
CA TYR A 195 -12.47 15.02 2.00
C TYR A 195 -11.01 15.38 1.74
N ASP A 196 -10.49 14.96 0.60
CA ASP A 196 -9.12 15.16 0.16
C ASP A 196 -9.12 15.90 -1.15
N GLN A 197 -8.58 17.12 -1.18
CA GLN A 197 -8.45 17.97 -2.36
C GLN A 197 -6.97 18.26 -2.61
N PRO A 198 -6.30 17.44 -3.46
CA PRO A 198 -4.85 17.53 -3.65
C PRO A 198 -4.42 18.78 -4.45
N TYR A 199 -5.34 19.42 -5.18
CA TYR A 199 -5.05 20.54 -6.07
C TYR A 199 -6.05 21.68 -5.86
N ALA A 200 -5.91 22.41 -4.76
CA ALA A 200 -6.81 23.50 -4.38
C ALA A 200 -6.50 24.81 -5.09
N ASP A 201 -5.24 25.01 -5.48
CA ASP A 201 -4.73 26.24 -6.08
C ASP A 201 -4.56 26.14 -7.62
N LYS A 202 -4.29 27.27 -8.25
CA LYS A 202 -4.03 27.37 -9.71
C LYS A 202 -2.70 26.75 -10.14
N SER A 203 -1.70 26.70 -9.24
CA SER A 203 -0.41 26.07 -9.52
C SER A 203 -0.46 24.55 -9.46
N LEU A 204 -1.57 23.98 -8.98
CA LEU A 204 -1.80 22.54 -8.81
C LEU A 204 -0.73 21.86 -7.92
N LYS A 205 -0.22 22.61 -6.92
CA LYS A 205 0.79 22.12 -6.00
C LYS A 205 0.29 22.01 -4.56
N HIS A 206 -0.68 22.83 -4.19
CA HIS A 206 -1.19 22.94 -2.83
C HIS A 206 -2.56 22.31 -2.72
N GLY A 207 -2.75 21.57 -1.66
CA GLY A 207 -4.01 20.89 -1.38
C GLY A 207 -4.30 20.84 0.12
N TYR A 208 -5.43 20.24 0.46
CA TYR A 208 -5.82 20.03 1.84
C TYR A 208 -6.62 18.75 2.00
N LYS A 209 -6.63 18.21 3.21
CA LYS A 209 -7.47 17.10 3.60
C LYS A 209 -8.15 17.44 4.92
N ILE A 210 -9.43 17.14 5.03
CA ILE A 210 -10.23 17.32 6.26
C ILE A 210 -10.79 15.95 6.61
N GLY A 211 -10.63 15.55 7.87
CA GLY A 211 -11.10 14.27 8.36
C GLY A 211 -11.78 14.39 9.70
N PHE A 212 -12.83 13.61 9.87
CA PHE A 212 -13.52 13.38 11.14
C PHE A 212 -13.82 11.89 11.27
N GLN A 213 -13.54 11.33 12.43
CA GLN A 213 -13.84 9.95 12.75
C GLN A 213 -14.41 9.84 14.14
N TYR A 214 -15.50 9.10 14.28
CA TYR A 214 -16.05 8.65 15.55
C TYR A 214 -16.11 7.13 15.54
N SER A 215 -15.66 6.49 16.60
CA SER A 215 -15.80 5.04 16.78
C SER A 215 -16.15 4.68 18.22
N LYS A 216 -16.95 3.62 18.36
CA LYS A 216 -17.34 3.03 19.62
C LYS A 216 -17.30 1.51 19.47
N ASN A 217 -16.53 0.85 20.32
CA ASN A 217 -16.39 -0.60 20.32
C ASN A 217 -16.70 -1.14 21.71
N LYS A 218 -17.43 -2.25 21.79
CA LYS A 218 -17.70 -2.94 23.06
C LYS A 218 -16.48 -3.73 23.52
N GLU A 219 -15.87 -4.45 22.63
CA GLU A 219 -14.67 -5.24 22.87
C GLU A 219 -13.41 -4.37 22.85
N VAL A 220 -12.60 -4.46 23.86
CA VAL A 220 -11.36 -3.67 24.00
C VAL A 220 -10.18 -4.58 24.24
N ASN A 221 -9.16 -4.42 23.38
CA ASN A 221 -7.85 -4.98 23.65
C ASN A 221 -7.19 -4.18 24.76
N TYR A 222 -7.18 -4.72 25.98
CA TYR A 222 -6.66 -4.06 27.17
C TYR A 222 -5.21 -4.42 27.50
N ASN A 223 -4.71 -5.55 27.00
CA ASN A 223 -3.36 -6.03 27.31
C ASN A 223 -2.85 -6.97 26.21
N THR A 224 -1.58 -7.31 26.26
CA THR A 224 -0.94 -8.34 25.45
C THR A 224 -0.27 -9.35 26.36
N LEU A 225 -0.60 -10.62 26.22
CA LEU A 225 0.01 -11.75 26.95
C LEU A 225 0.44 -12.81 25.95
N ASP A 226 1.64 -13.32 26.06
CA ASP A 226 2.24 -14.33 25.18
C ASP A 226 2.12 -13.95 23.67
N ASN A 227 2.34 -12.67 23.39
CA ASN A 227 2.20 -12.10 22.04
C ASN A 227 0.80 -12.23 21.43
N GLN A 228 -0.22 -12.37 22.25
CA GLN A 228 -1.63 -12.38 21.86
C GLN A 228 -2.41 -11.26 22.52
N GLN A 229 -3.29 -10.65 21.78
CA GLN A 229 -4.16 -9.60 22.31
C GLN A 229 -5.15 -10.19 23.31
N GLN A 230 -5.25 -9.57 24.48
CA GLN A 230 -6.25 -9.89 25.48
C GLN A 230 -7.42 -8.93 25.37
N PHE A 231 -8.59 -9.48 25.16
CA PHE A 231 -9.81 -8.72 24.98
C PHE A 231 -10.76 -8.86 26.18
N VAL A 232 -11.52 -7.82 26.44
CA VAL A 232 -12.63 -7.85 27.37
C VAL A 232 -13.84 -7.20 26.71
N ASP A 233 -14.99 -7.85 26.82
CA ASP A 233 -16.29 -7.30 26.45
C ASP A 233 -16.81 -6.47 27.65
N SER A 234 -17.02 -5.17 27.41
CA SER A 234 -17.65 -4.31 28.40
C SER A 234 -19.16 -4.34 28.25
N LEU A 235 -19.88 -4.45 29.37
CA LEU A 235 -21.35 -4.32 29.41
C LEU A 235 -21.80 -2.92 28.96
N ASN A 236 -20.91 -1.94 29.14
CA ASN A 236 -21.09 -0.56 28.71
C ASN A 236 -20.31 -0.27 27.41
N ASP A 237 -19.94 0.97 27.19
CA ASP A 237 -19.15 1.43 26.07
C ASP A 237 -17.65 1.12 26.32
N GLY A 238 -17.16 -0.03 25.87
CA GLY A 238 -15.79 -0.48 26.12
C GLY A 238 -14.73 0.58 25.75
N ILE A 239 -14.73 1.06 24.50
CA ILE A 239 -13.92 2.22 24.07
C ILE A 239 -14.70 3.13 23.15
N ARG A 240 -14.60 4.42 23.39
CA ARG A 240 -15.14 5.49 22.57
C ARG A 240 -14.00 6.40 22.13
N ARG A 241 -13.95 6.71 20.84
CA ARG A 241 -12.92 7.60 20.28
C ARG A 241 -13.56 8.54 19.28
N TRP A 242 -13.18 9.81 19.33
CA TRP A 242 -13.36 10.72 18.21
C TRP A 242 -12.06 11.40 17.85
N ARG A 243 -11.88 11.69 16.56
CA ARG A 243 -10.72 12.35 16.01
C ARG A 243 -11.15 13.32 14.92
N GLY A 244 -10.68 14.55 15.01
CA GLY A 244 -10.75 15.56 13.95
C GLY A 244 -9.36 15.91 13.46
N SER A 245 -9.18 16.12 12.16
CA SER A 245 -7.88 16.49 11.60
C SER A 245 -8.01 17.35 10.35
N ILE A 246 -7.06 18.26 10.18
CA ILE A 246 -6.84 19.03 8.96
C ILE A 246 -5.39 18.81 8.52
N GLU A 247 -5.18 18.56 7.25
CA GLU A 247 -3.86 18.35 6.66
C GLU A 247 -3.69 19.29 5.48
N TYR A 248 -2.58 20.01 5.46
CA TYR A 248 -2.10 20.71 4.30
C TYR A 248 -1.20 19.79 3.50
N THR A 249 -1.41 19.73 2.17
CA THR A 249 -0.61 18.89 1.26
C THR A 249 0.12 19.76 0.25
N TYR A 250 1.38 19.39 -0.03
CA TYR A 250 2.23 20.10 -1.00
C TYR A 250 2.91 19.11 -1.93
N ARG A 251 2.69 19.28 -3.23
CA ARG A 251 3.24 18.43 -4.29
C ARG A 251 4.05 19.28 -5.27
N PRO A 252 5.35 19.55 -5.00
CA PRO A 252 6.19 20.44 -5.83
C PRO A 252 6.42 19.90 -7.25
N GLY A 253 6.48 18.58 -7.40
CA GLY A 253 6.75 17.91 -8.67
C GLY A 253 5.83 16.69 -8.89
N LEU A 254 6.26 15.80 -9.76
CA LEU A 254 5.48 14.61 -10.12
C LEU A 254 5.53 13.50 -9.06
N ARG A 255 6.66 13.38 -8.35
CA ARG A 255 7.01 12.22 -7.53
C ARG A 255 7.01 12.46 -6.03
N THR A 256 7.05 13.71 -5.59
CA THR A 256 7.23 14.09 -4.19
C THR A 256 5.95 14.67 -3.61
N PHE A 257 5.55 14.18 -2.45
CA PHE A 257 4.34 14.59 -1.74
C PHE A 257 4.69 14.88 -0.29
N HIS A 258 4.35 16.07 0.17
CA HIS A 258 4.48 16.48 1.56
C HIS A 258 3.10 16.64 2.18
N GLY A 259 2.97 16.29 3.45
CA GLY A 259 1.77 16.52 4.25
C GLY A 259 2.13 17.05 5.62
N ILE A 260 1.43 18.08 6.08
CA ILE A 260 1.49 18.59 7.46
C ILE A 260 0.09 18.52 8.03
N SER A 261 -0.10 17.73 9.08
CA SER A 261 -1.43 17.53 9.69
C SER A 261 -1.45 17.99 11.13
N ILE A 262 -2.55 18.61 11.50
CA ILE A 262 -2.90 18.93 12.88
C ILE A 262 -4.21 18.21 13.19
N GLY A 263 -4.27 17.55 14.34
CA GLY A 263 -5.46 16.81 14.78
C GLY A 263 -5.69 16.94 16.27
N LEU A 264 -6.91 16.63 16.67
CA LEU A 264 -7.32 16.47 18.05
C LEU A 264 -8.03 15.13 18.21
N THR A 265 -7.59 14.35 19.17
CA THR A 265 -8.15 13.03 19.49
C THR A 265 -8.61 13.02 20.94
N ASN A 266 -9.80 12.48 21.18
CA ASN A 266 -10.27 12.09 22.52
C ASN A 266 -10.54 10.60 22.51
N GLU A 267 -10.02 9.92 23.51
CA GLU A 267 -10.27 8.49 23.76
C GLU A 267 -10.79 8.33 25.17
N GLN A 268 -11.83 7.52 25.32
CA GLN A 268 -12.44 7.17 26.59
C GLN A 268 -12.66 5.67 26.67
N VAL A 269 -12.27 5.05 27.77
CA VAL A 269 -12.50 3.62 28.05
C VAL A 269 -13.33 3.42 29.30
N ASP A 270 -13.97 2.26 29.38
CA ASP A 270 -14.66 1.83 30.59
C ASP A 270 -13.69 1.72 31.77
N SER A 271 -14.15 2.02 32.98
CA SER A 271 -13.34 1.94 34.21
C SER A 271 -12.79 0.53 34.44
N GLY A 272 -13.50 -0.52 34.08
CA GLY A 272 -13.04 -1.89 34.15
C GLY A 272 -11.74 -2.15 33.36
N ILE A 273 -11.56 -1.44 32.22
CA ILE A 273 -10.32 -1.53 31.43
C ILE A 273 -9.12 -1.03 32.24
N VAL A 274 -9.30 0.07 32.95
CA VAL A 274 -8.23 0.69 33.76
C VAL A 274 -7.91 -0.15 35.00
N VAL A 275 -8.89 -0.84 35.56
CA VAL A 275 -8.68 -1.82 36.64
C VAL A 275 -7.82 -2.99 36.14
N LEU A 276 -8.12 -3.50 34.93
CA LEU A 276 -7.36 -4.61 34.32
C LEU A 276 -5.97 -4.17 33.84
N ASN A 277 -5.82 -2.94 33.35
CA ASN A 277 -4.55 -2.37 32.95
C ASN A 277 -4.43 -0.89 33.30
N PRO A 278 -3.89 -0.56 34.51
CA PRO A 278 -3.71 0.84 34.94
C PRO A 278 -2.78 1.65 34.03
N LYS A 279 -1.95 1.00 33.22
CA LYS A 279 -1.05 1.63 32.25
C LYS A 279 -1.69 1.81 30.85
N TYR A 280 -3.00 1.56 30.72
CA TYR A 280 -3.68 1.69 29.42
C TYR A 280 -3.48 3.08 28.83
N PHE A 281 -3.80 4.15 29.58
CA PHE A 281 -3.51 5.57 29.25
C PHE A 281 -2.39 6.19 30.06
N ASN A 282 -1.89 5.64 31.10
CA ASN A 282 -1.13 6.16 32.22
C ASN A 282 -1.99 6.67 33.39
N ASN A 283 -1.47 6.52 34.59
CA ASN A 283 -2.00 7.05 35.85
C ASN A 283 -3.47 6.65 36.14
N GLY A 284 -3.95 5.53 35.62
CA GLY A 284 -5.30 5.02 35.89
C GLY A 284 -6.43 5.88 35.34
N LYS A 285 -6.19 6.71 34.34
CA LYS A 285 -7.22 7.55 33.71
C LYS A 285 -8.10 6.75 32.76
N THR A 286 -9.38 7.04 32.76
CA THR A 286 -10.37 6.45 31.84
C THR A 286 -10.57 7.27 30.56
N SER A 287 -10.03 8.48 30.51
CA SER A 287 -10.15 9.36 29.34
C SER A 287 -8.88 10.17 29.13
N VAL A 288 -8.55 10.41 27.88
CA VAL A 288 -7.44 11.26 27.47
C VAL A 288 -7.82 12.05 26.22
N THR A 289 -7.48 13.34 26.23
CA THR A 289 -7.60 14.23 25.05
C THR A 289 -6.21 14.75 24.70
N TYR A 290 -5.83 14.62 23.46
CA TYR A 290 -4.50 15.05 23.03
C TYR A 290 -4.50 15.61 21.61
N PRO A 291 -3.71 16.69 21.37
CA PRO A 291 -3.40 17.14 20.02
C PRO A 291 -2.38 16.23 19.38
N GLU A 292 -2.42 16.19 18.04
CA GLU A 292 -1.42 15.51 17.20
C GLU A 292 -0.94 16.48 16.13
N ILE A 293 0.37 16.51 15.91
CA ILE A 293 0.99 17.22 14.78
C ILE A 293 1.84 16.20 14.05
N SER A 294 1.66 16.08 12.75
CA SER A 294 2.46 15.16 11.94
C SER A 294 2.98 15.82 10.66
N TYR A 295 4.14 15.35 10.24
CA TYR A 295 4.69 15.61 8.92
C TYR A 295 4.90 14.29 8.19
N SER A 296 4.58 14.26 6.91
CA SER A 296 4.80 13.12 6.03
C SER A 296 5.49 13.55 4.73
N LEU A 297 6.40 12.72 4.27
CA LEU A 297 7.07 12.84 2.98
C LEU A 297 6.97 11.51 2.26
N ASN A 298 6.39 11.53 1.05
CA ASN A 298 6.30 10.37 0.19
C ASN A 298 6.97 10.67 -1.15
N TYR A 299 7.77 9.72 -1.61
CA TYR A 299 8.43 9.79 -2.91
C TYR A 299 8.15 8.51 -3.69
N PHE A 300 7.67 8.65 -4.94
CA PHE A 300 7.31 7.52 -5.80
C PHE A 300 8.02 7.62 -7.14
N ASN A 301 8.96 6.71 -7.39
CA ASN A 301 9.62 6.53 -8.67
C ASN A 301 9.55 5.04 -9.07
N VAL A 302 8.33 4.57 -9.27
CA VAL A 302 8.02 3.17 -9.58
C VAL A 302 7.16 3.10 -10.84
N ASP A 303 7.19 1.96 -11.51
CA ASP A 303 6.36 1.67 -12.67
C ASP A 303 4.87 1.73 -12.35
N TYR A 304 4.44 1.18 -11.22
CA TYR A 304 3.06 1.19 -10.78
C TYR A 304 2.94 1.14 -9.25
N ILE A 305 2.40 2.19 -8.63
CA ILE A 305 2.37 2.36 -7.17
C ILE A 305 1.64 1.21 -6.45
N PRO A 306 0.45 0.72 -6.89
CA PRO A 306 -0.26 -0.34 -6.17
C PRO A 306 0.48 -1.67 -6.14
N PHE A 307 1.24 -2.00 -7.19
CA PHE A 307 2.01 -3.24 -7.34
C PHE A 307 3.34 -2.98 -8.05
N PRO A 308 4.33 -2.40 -7.35
CA PRO A 308 5.58 -2.02 -7.96
C PRO A 308 6.44 -3.25 -8.28
N LEU A 309 6.93 -3.29 -9.51
CA LEU A 309 7.86 -4.30 -10.01
C LEU A 309 9.23 -3.71 -10.35
N LYS A 310 9.28 -2.40 -10.65
CA LYS A 310 10.51 -1.66 -10.98
C LYS A 310 10.52 -0.30 -10.33
N GLY A 311 11.73 0.15 -9.94
CA GLY A 311 11.95 1.45 -9.35
C GLY A 311 11.95 1.44 -7.82
N TRP A 312 11.85 2.61 -7.21
CA TRP A 312 11.90 2.75 -5.77
C TRP A 312 10.90 3.77 -5.25
N GLN A 313 10.48 3.57 -4.03
CA GLN A 313 9.62 4.50 -3.29
C GLN A 313 10.07 4.61 -1.84
N GLY A 314 9.89 5.80 -1.27
CA GLY A 314 10.24 6.09 0.11
C GLY A 314 9.11 6.83 0.81
N GLU A 315 8.92 6.51 2.07
CA GLU A 315 7.96 7.14 2.97
C GLU A 315 8.70 7.52 4.25
N PHE A 316 8.54 8.73 4.72
CA PHE A 316 9.03 9.22 6.00
C PHE A 316 7.89 9.90 6.73
N SER A 317 7.77 9.67 8.02
CA SER A 317 6.81 10.39 8.86
C SER A 317 7.39 10.72 10.22
N PHE A 318 6.97 11.87 10.70
CA PHE A 318 7.23 12.36 12.03
C PHE A 318 5.92 12.72 12.69
N LEU A 319 5.69 12.27 13.91
CA LEU A 319 4.47 12.49 14.66
C LEU A 319 4.79 12.95 16.08
N LYS A 320 4.19 14.04 16.51
CA LYS A 320 4.08 14.42 17.91
C LYS A 320 2.65 14.19 18.38
N ARG A 321 2.46 13.37 19.41
CA ARG A 321 1.18 13.06 20.02
C ARG A 321 1.17 13.53 21.47
N GLY A 322 0.24 14.39 21.80
CA GLY A 322 0.07 14.95 23.13
C GLY A 322 1.22 15.84 23.60
N ILE A 323 0.96 16.65 24.60
CA ILE A 323 1.90 17.61 25.20
C ILE A 323 1.95 17.50 26.72
N HIS A 324 1.07 16.68 27.31
CA HIS A 324 0.99 16.49 28.77
C HIS A 324 1.57 15.13 29.17
N ALA A 325 1.90 14.96 30.44
CA ALA A 325 2.48 13.72 30.98
C ALA A 325 1.62 12.46 30.71
N ASP A 326 0.30 12.63 30.61
CA ASP A 326 -0.63 11.51 30.33
C ASP A 326 -0.52 10.99 28.90
N MET A 327 -0.15 11.87 27.98
CA MET A 327 0.06 11.52 26.57
C MET A 327 1.17 12.39 25.99
N ASN A 328 2.35 11.78 25.84
CA ASN A 328 3.54 12.45 25.32
C ASN A 328 4.37 11.46 24.51
N MET A 329 4.23 11.50 23.22
CA MET A 329 4.96 10.61 22.31
C MET A 329 5.49 11.37 21.12
N TRP A 330 6.74 11.14 20.81
CA TRP A 330 7.32 11.44 19.50
C TRP A 330 7.49 10.14 18.74
N GLN A 331 7.18 10.13 17.46
CA GLN A 331 7.41 8.98 16.60
C GLN A 331 8.12 9.44 15.33
N VAL A 332 9.16 8.71 14.98
CA VAL A 332 9.80 8.76 13.67
C VAL A 332 9.56 7.42 13.00
N ALA A 333 9.10 7.44 11.77
CA ALA A 333 8.93 6.22 10.98
C ALA A 333 9.44 6.45 9.55
N GLY A 334 10.05 5.42 8.99
CA GLY A 334 10.53 5.42 7.62
C GLY A 334 10.30 4.08 6.96
N LYS A 335 10.05 4.13 5.65
CA LYS A 335 9.90 2.95 4.80
C LYS A 335 10.52 3.22 3.45
N ILE A 336 11.25 2.26 2.93
CA ILE A 336 11.81 2.27 1.59
C ILE A 336 11.52 0.96 0.90
N ASN A 337 11.13 1.00 -0.36
CA ASN A 337 10.92 -0.18 -1.19
C ASN A 337 11.75 -0.02 -2.46
N LEU A 338 12.54 -1.03 -2.77
CA LEU A 338 13.37 -1.14 -3.97
C LEU A 338 12.88 -2.33 -4.80
N ASN A 339 12.70 -2.15 -6.10
CA ASN A 339 12.19 -3.19 -6.98
C ASN A 339 13.01 -3.21 -8.27
N TYR A 340 13.52 -4.39 -8.64
CA TYR A 340 14.38 -4.60 -9.80
C TYR A 340 13.92 -5.80 -10.61
N GLU A 341 13.98 -5.71 -11.93
CA GLU A 341 13.87 -6.88 -12.80
C GLU A 341 15.26 -7.55 -12.88
N VAL A 342 15.37 -8.73 -12.25
CA VAL A 342 16.64 -9.48 -12.18
C VAL A 342 16.78 -10.45 -13.33
N ALA A 343 15.67 -10.87 -13.95
CA ALA A 343 15.64 -11.65 -15.19
C ALA A 343 14.29 -11.39 -15.88
N GLN A 344 14.15 -11.84 -17.13
CA GLN A 344 12.90 -11.69 -17.88
C GLN A 344 11.69 -12.17 -17.06
N LYS A 345 10.70 -11.28 -16.81
CA LYS A 345 9.50 -11.52 -16.00
C LYS A 345 9.79 -11.96 -14.55
N THR A 346 11.01 -11.73 -14.05
CA THR A 346 11.39 -12.08 -12.69
C THR A 346 11.88 -10.83 -11.98
N TYR A 347 11.29 -10.55 -10.82
CA TYR A 347 11.44 -9.29 -10.10
C TYR A 347 11.86 -9.55 -8.65
N PHE A 348 12.88 -8.86 -8.20
CA PHE A 348 13.29 -8.85 -6.81
C PHE A 348 12.81 -7.54 -6.16
N GLY A 349 12.17 -7.66 -5.01
CA GLY A 349 11.73 -6.54 -4.19
C GLY A 349 12.34 -6.63 -2.80
N TRP A 350 12.91 -5.53 -2.34
CA TRP A 350 13.33 -5.34 -0.96
C TRP A 350 12.54 -4.19 -0.33
N SER A 351 12.06 -4.40 0.91
CA SER A 351 11.37 -3.38 1.71
C SER A 351 12.02 -3.29 3.07
N GLY A 352 12.57 -2.13 3.42
CA GLY A 352 13.00 -1.77 4.76
C GLY A 352 12.01 -0.84 5.42
N GLN A 353 11.64 -1.09 6.68
CA GLN A 353 10.76 -0.22 7.45
C GLN A 353 11.26 -0.12 8.88
N GLY A 354 11.24 1.10 9.45
CA GLY A 354 11.61 1.36 10.82
C GLY A 354 10.64 2.30 11.51
N VAL A 355 10.41 2.08 12.79
CA VAL A 355 9.59 2.94 13.66
C VAL A 355 10.31 3.09 14.99
N LEU A 356 10.40 4.31 15.49
CA LEU A 356 10.95 4.62 16.80
C LEU A 356 10.02 5.60 17.52
N ARG A 357 9.69 5.29 18.77
CA ARG A 357 8.87 6.11 19.67
C ARG A 357 9.66 6.50 20.90
N PHE A 358 9.55 7.74 21.30
CA PHE A 358 10.20 8.25 22.50
C PHE A 358 9.31 9.28 23.21
N PRO A 359 9.44 9.43 24.55
CA PRO A 359 10.27 8.63 25.45
C PRO A 359 9.97 7.13 25.35
N PHE A 360 10.95 6.28 25.70
CA PHE A 360 10.84 4.81 25.57
C PHE A 360 9.83 4.18 26.57
N GLU A 361 9.36 4.96 27.51
CA GLU A 361 8.29 4.57 28.40
C GLU A 361 6.98 5.20 27.92
N GLN A 362 6.07 4.36 27.47
CA GLN A 362 4.82 4.76 26.84
C GLN A 362 3.63 4.03 27.47
N PRO A 363 2.43 4.64 27.49
CA PRO A 363 1.20 3.94 27.83
C PRO A 363 0.94 2.79 26.84
N TYR A 364 0.16 1.80 27.27
CA TYR A 364 -0.10 0.58 26.49
C TYR A 364 -0.58 0.88 25.06
N ILE A 365 -1.48 1.86 24.89
CA ILE A 365 -2.02 2.20 23.57
C ILE A 365 -0.95 2.69 22.57
N ASN A 366 0.17 3.22 23.07
CA ASN A 366 1.30 3.70 22.26
C ASN A 366 2.39 2.62 22.05
N GLN A 367 2.27 1.44 22.65
CA GLN A 367 3.27 0.39 22.51
C GLN A 367 2.99 -0.57 21.34
N ARG A 368 1.84 -0.50 20.70
CA ARG A 368 1.45 -1.37 19.58
C ARG A 368 2.43 -1.22 18.41
N MET A 369 3.19 -2.29 18.11
CA MET A 369 4.25 -2.25 17.08
C MET A 369 3.96 -3.25 15.96
N PHE A 370 4.39 -4.51 16.05
CA PHE A 370 4.14 -5.50 15.01
C PHE A 370 2.77 -6.18 15.16
N GLY A 371 2.12 -6.48 14.04
CA GLY A 371 0.89 -7.27 13.98
C GLY A 371 -0.41 -6.48 14.18
N TYR A 372 -0.33 -5.20 14.50
CA TYR A 372 -1.53 -4.36 14.68
C TYR A 372 -2.00 -3.68 13.38
N ASN A 373 -1.08 -3.46 12.44
CA ASN A 373 -1.32 -2.83 11.13
C ASN A 373 -0.47 -3.56 10.08
N ASP A 374 -0.20 -2.93 8.95
CA ASP A 374 0.66 -3.47 7.87
C ASP A 374 2.14 -3.67 8.28
N PHE A 375 2.49 -3.31 9.51
CA PHE A 375 3.81 -3.52 10.08
C PHE A 375 3.85 -4.87 10.81
N TYR A 376 4.08 -5.96 10.06
CA TYR A 376 4.12 -7.32 10.54
C TYR A 376 5.11 -8.18 9.72
N LEU A 377 5.58 -9.30 10.27
CA LEU A 377 6.32 -10.31 9.52
C LEU A 377 5.33 -11.35 8.95
N ARG A 378 5.48 -11.70 7.68
CA ARG A 378 4.67 -12.77 7.05
C ARG A 378 4.96 -14.11 7.72
N GLY A 379 3.93 -14.80 8.19
CA GLY A 379 4.05 -16.03 9.00
C GLY A 379 4.01 -15.80 10.51
N LEU A 380 3.98 -14.52 10.97
CA LEU A 380 3.72 -14.16 12.36
C LEU A 380 2.43 -13.34 12.52
N GLU A 381 1.51 -13.40 11.56
CA GLU A 381 0.26 -12.62 11.58
C GLU A 381 -0.69 -12.98 12.73
N LYS A 382 -0.48 -14.13 13.36
CA LYS A 382 -1.25 -14.54 14.55
C LYS A 382 -0.84 -13.79 15.80
N TYR A 383 0.35 -13.20 15.79
CA TYR A 383 0.99 -12.59 16.94
C TYR A 383 0.99 -11.07 16.83
N VAL A 384 0.94 -10.41 17.98
CA VAL A 384 1.22 -8.99 18.13
C VAL A 384 2.43 -8.82 19.04
N ILE A 385 3.24 -7.84 18.73
CA ILE A 385 4.46 -7.58 19.49
C ILE A 385 4.47 -6.10 19.85
N ASP A 386 4.40 -5.83 21.15
CA ASP A 386 4.45 -4.48 21.69
C ASP A 386 5.88 -3.98 21.83
N GLY A 387 6.07 -2.69 21.60
CA GLY A 387 7.36 -2.05 21.74
C GLY A 387 7.34 -0.59 21.36
N VAL A 388 8.47 0.05 21.52
CA VAL A 388 8.70 1.46 21.17
C VAL A 388 9.68 1.64 20.02
N GLY A 389 10.39 0.56 19.64
CA GLY A 389 11.25 0.50 18.47
C GLY A 389 10.96 -0.75 17.65
N GLY A 390 10.93 -0.62 16.33
CA GLY A 390 10.73 -1.75 15.42
C GLY A 390 11.48 -1.55 14.11
N LEU A 391 12.17 -2.60 13.65
CA LEU A 391 12.82 -2.66 12.35
C LEU A 391 12.32 -3.90 11.62
N LEU A 392 12.04 -3.75 10.32
CA LEU A 392 11.54 -4.82 9.46
C LEU A 392 12.23 -4.74 8.10
N SER A 393 12.76 -5.88 7.66
CA SER A 393 13.34 -6.08 6.34
C SER A 393 12.61 -7.23 5.65
N ARG A 394 12.02 -6.98 4.48
CA ARG A 394 11.29 -7.97 3.69
C ARG A 394 11.96 -8.15 2.33
N GLN A 395 12.27 -9.36 1.97
CA GLN A 395 12.76 -9.73 0.65
C GLN A 395 11.69 -10.55 -0.07
N THR A 396 11.49 -10.28 -1.34
CA THR A 396 10.51 -11.01 -2.14
C THR A 396 11.03 -11.19 -3.57
N LEU A 397 11.10 -12.42 -4.03
CA LEU A 397 11.34 -12.74 -5.43
C LEU A 397 10.00 -13.13 -6.06
N ARG A 398 9.65 -12.49 -7.18
CA ARG A 398 8.40 -12.73 -7.92
C ARG A 398 8.70 -13.11 -9.35
N ARG A 399 7.96 -14.08 -9.90
CA ARG A 399 7.99 -14.43 -11.32
C ARG A 399 6.59 -14.38 -11.89
N GLU A 400 6.40 -13.61 -12.98
CA GLU A 400 5.14 -13.59 -13.71
C GLU A 400 4.95 -14.94 -14.41
N LEU A 401 3.87 -15.65 -14.06
CA LEU A 401 3.51 -16.93 -14.65
C LEU A 401 2.54 -16.74 -15.81
N PHE A 402 1.45 -15.99 -15.57
CA PHE A 402 0.36 -15.83 -16.52
C PHE A 402 -0.08 -14.38 -16.61
N ARG A 403 -0.43 -13.97 -17.83
CA ARG A 403 -1.06 -12.70 -18.14
C ARG A 403 -2.15 -12.92 -19.16
N PHE A 404 -3.40 -12.68 -18.78
CA PHE A 404 -4.56 -12.82 -19.65
C PHE A 404 -5.64 -11.82 -19.27
N SER A 405 -6.68 -11.71 -20.09
CA SER A 405 -7.86 -10.90 -19.78
C SER A 405 -9.14 -11.65 -20.11
N ILE A 406 -10.12 -11.53 -19.25
CA ILE A 406 -11.44 -12.15 -19.39
C ILE A 406 -12.40 -11.08 -19.89
N PRO A 407 -13.19 -11.31 -20.96
CA PRO A 407 -14.23 -10.39 -21.42
C PRO A 407 -15.35 -10.31 -20.36
N THR A 408 -15.91 -9.13 -20.17
CA THR A 408 -17.06 -8.92 -19.29
C THR A 408 -18.35 -8.81 -20.12
N TYR A 409 -19.49 -9.07 -19.49
CA TYR A 409 -20.80 -8.83 -20.11
C TYR A 409 -21.21 -7.35 -20.10
N LEU A 410 -20.38 -6.47 -19.52
CA LEU A 410 -20.67 -5.05 -19.44
C LEU A 410 -20.42 -4.39 -20.82
N LYS A 411 -21.46 -3.80 -21.41
CA LYS A 411 -21.38 -3.03 -22.67
C LYS A 411 -20.70 -1.66 -22.43
N SER A 412 -19.48 -1.66 -21.93
CA SER A 412 -18.72 -0.45 -21.61
C SER A 412 -17.33 -0.53 -22.25
N LYS A 413 -16.97 0.43 -23.10
CA LYS A 413 -15.63 0.50 -23.72
C LYS A 413 -14.46 0.56 -22.73
N SER A 414 -14.73 0.90 -21.47
CA SER A 414 -13.71 1.01 -20.41
C SER A 414 -13.66 -0.21 -19.48
N HIS A 415 -14.66 -1.11 -19.55
CA HIS A 415 -14.82 -2.24 -18.63
C HIS A 415 -15.19 -3.53 -19.37
N ASP A 416 -14.87 -3.59 -20.66
CA ASP A 416 -15.14 -4.74 -21.54
C ASP A 416 -14.27 -5.96 -21.20
N ARG A 417 -13.11 -5.75 -20.53
CA ARG A 417 -12.17 -6.81 -20.17
C ARG A 417 -11.61 -6.63 -18.76
N ILE A 418 -11.49 -7.72 -18.01
CA ILE A 418 -10.82 -7.78 -16.71
C ILE A 418 -9.42 -8.38 -16.92
N PRO A 419 -8.34 -7.61 -16.70
CA PRO A 419 -6.98 -8.12 -16.79
C PRO A 419 -6.62 -8.93 -15.55
N PHE A 420 -5.89 -10.03 -15.75
CA PHE A 420 -5.30 -10.85 -14.71
C PHE A 420 -3.80 -10.99 -14.95
N ARG A 421 -3.02 -10.83 -13.88
CA ARG A 421 -1.59 -11.14 -13.84
C ARG A 421 -1.33 -12.00 -12.61
N ILE A 422 -0.75 -13.16 -12.82
CA ILE A 422 -0.48 -14.14 -11.77
C ILE A 422 1.02 -14.28 -11.61
N TYR A 423 1.50 -14.13 -10.37
CA TYR A 423 2.90 -14.22 -10.01
C TYR A 423 3.10 -15.33 -8.97
N ALA A 424 4.05 -16.23 -9.21
CA ALA A 424 4.61 -17.02 -8.12
C ALA A 424 5.61 -16.14 -7.36
N ARG A 425 5.72 -16.34 -6.05
CA ARG A 425 6.68 -15.63 -5.22
C ARG A 425 7.27 -16.48 -4.12
N THR A 426 8.51 -16.17 -3.75
CA THR A 426 9.16 -16.62 -2.52
C THR A 426 9.58 -15.41 -1.71
N PHE A 427 9.66 -15.57 -0.40
CA PHE A 427 9.99 -14.46 0.46
C PHE A 427 10.71 -14.87 1.75
N GLY A 428 11.43 -13.92 2.33
CA GLY A 428 11.99 -13.99 3.65
C GLY A 428 11.85 -12.64 4.35
N ASP A 429 11.52 -12.64 5.63
CA ASP A 429 11.40 -11.45 6.45
C ASP A 429 12.32 -11.56 7.67
N LEU A 430 12.93 -10.42 8.02
CA LEU A 430 13.72 -10.24 9.23
C LEU A 430 13.15 -9.05 10.01
N GLY A 431 13.03 -9.18 11.31
CA GLY A 431 12.53 -8.09 12.16
C GLY A 431 13.22 -8.05 13.50
N TYR A 432 13.19 -6.88 14.12
CA TYR A 432 13.59 -6.69 15.51
C TYR A 432 12.65 -5.71 16.18
N ASN A 433 12.23 -6.02 17.39
CA ASN A 433 11.41 -5.16 18.22
C ASN A 433 12.14 -4.81 19.51
N TYR A 434 12.04 -3.57 19.92
CA TYR A 434 12.57 -3.08 21.18
C TYR A 434 11.45 -2.61 22.10
N SER A 435 11.41 -3.12 23.32
CA SER A 435 10.57 -2.67 24.42
C SER A 435 11.39 -2.55 25.70
N LYS A 436 11.23 -1.43 26.40
CA LYS A 436 11.82 -1.23 27.74
C LYS A 436 11.13 -2.13 28.77
N ASN A 437 9.84 -2.35 28.61
CA ASN A 437 9.04 -3.21 29.48
C ASN A 437 9.15 -4.65 28.96
N THR A 438 9.89 -5.49 29.67
CA THR A 438 9.93 -6.93 29.42
C THR A 438 8.67 -7.56 30.01
N TYR A 439 7.62 -7.61 29.19
CA TYR A 439 6.47 -8.49 29.47
C TYR A 439 6.88 -9.95 29.20
N THR A 440 6.10 -10.90 29.67
CA THR A 440 6.24 -12.35 29.42
C THR A 440 6.05 -12.72 27.92
N ASN A 441 6.61 -11.92 27.02
CA ASN A 441 6.42 -12.06 25.58
C ASN A 441 7.68 -12.65 24.93
N ASN A 442 7.55 -13.84 24.37
CA ASN A 442 8.66 -14.61 23.80
C ASN A 442 9.27 -13.99 22.51
N LEU A 443 8.60 -13.02 21.88
CA LEU A 443 9.03 -12.40 20.61
C LEU A 443 9.58 -10.97 20.79
N THR A 444 9.48 -10.39 21.98
CA THR A 444 9.99 -9.04 22.27
C THR A 444 11.50 -9.05 22.55
N ASN A 445 12.23 -8.01 22.14
CA ASN A 445 13.68 -7.84 22.29
C ASN A 445 14.50 -8.99 21.67
N ARG A 446 13.98 -9.57 20.58
CA ARG A 446 14.62 -10.68 19.86
C ARG A 446 14.61 -10.45 18.37
N MET A 447 15.55 -11.09 17.68
CA MET A 447 15.53 -11.17 16.23
C MET A 447 14.40 -12.09 15.78
N LEU A 448 13.58 -11.59 14.85
CA LEU A 448 12.44 -12.28 14.26
C LEU A 448 12.81 -12.67 12.84
N TYR A 449 12.44 -13.89 12.43
CA TYR A 449 12.65 -14.34 11.06
C TYR A 449 11.56 -15.28 10.60
N THR A 450 11.20 -15.13 9.34
CA THR A 450 10.19 -15.95 8.68
C THR A 450 10.57 -16.16 7.21
N ALA A 451 10.00 -17.19 6.60
CA ALA A 451 10.13 -17.42 5.16
C ALA A 451 8.88 -18.09 4.61
N GLY A 452 8.72 -18.06 3.31
CA GLY A 452 7.57 -18.68 2.69
C GLY A 452 7.55 -18.57 1.18
N ALA A 453 6.49 -19.15 0.61
CA ALA A 453 6.18 -19.07 -0.80
C ALA A 453 4.69 -18.76 -0.99
N GLY A 454 4.32 -18.23 -2.16
CA GLY A 454 2.94 -17.86 -2.39
C GLY A 454 2.63 -17.47 -3.82
N VAL A 455 1.41 -17.01 -4.02
CA VAL A 455 0.90 -16.55 -5.31
C VAL A 455 0.24 -15.20 -5.14
N ASP A 456 0.61 -14.22 -5.98
CA ASP A 456 -0.09 -12.94 -6.12
C ASP A 456 -0.97 -12.98 -7.38
N ILE A 457 -2.26 -12.67 -7.24
CA ILE A 457 -3.19 -12.47 -8.35
C ILE A 457 -3.57 -11.00 -8.37
N VAL A 458 -3.11 -10.30 -9.42
CA VAL A 458 -3.36 -8.87 -9.62
C VAL A 458 -4.42 -8.71 -10.69
N THR A 459 -5.47 -7.97 -10.40
CA THR A 459 -6.55 -7.71 -11.34
C THR A 459 -6.89 -6.23 -11.40
N PHE A 460 -8.03 -5.87 -12.02
CA PHE A 460 -8.44 -4.47 -12.22
C PHE A 460 -8.66 -3.73 -10.88
N TYR A 461 -8.66 -2.41 -10.91
CA TYR A 461 -8.85 -1.53 -9.74
C TYR A 461 -7.86 -1.78 -8.60
N ASP A 462 -6.63 -2.21 -8.94
CA ASP A 462 -5.56 -2.42 -7.96
C ASP A 462 -5.85 -3.53 -6.94
N PHE A 463 -6.82 -4.41 -7.27
CA PHE A 463 -7.17 -5.52 -6.42
C PHE A 463 -6.13 -6.63 -6.54
N ILE A 464 -5.57 -7.01 -5.39
CA ILE A 464 -4.52 -8.02 -5.27
C ILE A 464 -4.99 -9.07 -4.26
N LEU A 465 -5.12 -10.30 -4.73
CA LEU A 465 -5.27 -11.48 -3.89
C LEU A 465 -3.92 -12.13 -3.70
N ARG A 466 -3.56 -12.43 -2.47
CA ARG A 466 -2.29 -13.00 -2.10
C ARG A 466 -2.50 -14.21 -1.22
N PHE A 467 -1.98 -15.35 -1.65
CA PHE A 467 -1.97 -16.61 -0.93
C PHE A 467 -0.53 -16.90 -0.52
N ASP A 468 -0.27 -16.99 0.78
CA ASP A 468 1.05 -17.25 1.35
C ASP A 468 1.04 -18.51 2.20
N TYR A 469 1.98 -19.40 1.95
CA TYR A 469 2.35 -20.45 2.87
C TYR A 469 3.66 -20.08 3.54
N SER A 470 3.62 -19.87 4.84
CA SER A 470 4.71 -19.27 5.61
C SER A 470 5.18 -20.21 6.72
N PHE A 471 6.46 -20.07 7.05
CA PHE A 471 7.14 -20.71 8.18
C PHE A 471 7.72 -19.62 9.07
N ASN A 472 7.68 -19.81 10.38
CA ASN A 472 8.26 -18.88 11.35
C ASN A 472 9.27 -19.55 12.27
N GLN A 473 9.98 -18.72 13.05
CA GLN A 473 11.02 -19.17 13.99
C GLN A 473 10.51 -20.03 15.15
N LEU A 474 9.21 -20.05 15.41
CA LEU A 474 8.59 -20.87 16.45
C LEU A 474 8.37 -22.31 15.99
N GLY A 475 8.69 -22.63 14.73
CA GLY A 475 8.45 -23.94 14.11
C GLY A 475 7.03 -24.10 13.58
N GLU A 476 6.24 -23.02 13.55
CA GLU A 476 4.90 -23.02 13.03
C GLU A 476 4.86 -22.73 11.53
N ASN A 477 3.81 -23.21 10.90
CA ASN A 477 3.51 -22.90 9.50
C ASN A 477 2.01 -22.63 9.34
N GLY A 478 1.65 -22.00 8.22
CA GLY A 478 0.24 -21.70 7.93
C GLY A 478 0.02 -21.11 6.56
N LEU A 479 -1.22 -21.26 6.09
CA LEU A 479 -1.72 -20.59 4.90
C LEU A 479 -2.40 -19.28 5.30
N PHE A 480 -1.99 -18.19 4.68
CA PHE A 480 -2.53 -16.86 4.92
C PHE A 480 -3.08 -16.27 3.61
N LEU A 481 -4.27 -15.67 3.71
CA LEU A 481 -4.90 -14.95 2.62
C LEU A 481 -4.90 -13.46 2.92
N HIS A 482 -4.29 -12.68 2.03
CA HIS A 482 -4.31 -11.22 2.11
C HIS A 482 -5.04 -10.64 0.91
N ILE A 483 -5.93 -9.71 1.18
CA ILE A 483 -6.64 -8.94 0.16
C ILE A 483 -6.19 -7.50 0.28
N LYS A 484 -5.65 -6.96 -0.79
CA LYS A 484 -5.31 -5.54 -0.90
C LYS A 484 -6.13 -4.91 -2.01
N GLY A 485 -6.80 -3.82 -1.71
CA GLY A 485 -7.56 -3.02 -2.64
C GLY A 485 -7.78 -1.63 -2.05
N ASP A 486 -8.11 -0.67 -2.88
CA ASP A 486 -8.36 0.72 -2.47
C ASP A 486 -9.84 1.00 -2.15
N PHE A 487 -10.63 -0.02 -1.82
CA PHE A 487 -12.08 0.09 -1.57
C PHE A 487 -12.40 0.30 -0.10
#